data_a35ae28615fdcbdefdbf41e9b2a74c52
#
_entry.id   a35ae28615fdcbdefdbf41e9b2a74c52
#
_cell.length_a   1.000
_cell.length_b   1.000
_cell.length_c   1.000
_cell.angle_alpha   90.00
_cell.angle_beta   90.00
_cell.angle_gamma   90.00
#
_symmetry.space_group_name_H-M   'P 1'
#
loop_
_entity.id
_entity.type
_entity.pdbx_description
1 polymer ?
#
loop_
_entity_poly.entity_id
_entity_poly.type
_entity_poly.pdbx_seq_one_letter_code
_entity_poly.pdbx_strand_id
1 'polypeptide(L)'
;MCGRFAITIPQDALVNLFHATPANDLPSTPNYNVCPTTLIHTLIAADGMRQLKPMRWGFIPKWYKTMARGPLLINARSETIAEKLAFKEACRSKRCLIPADRFYEWQRVAGQKPVPYRVMRSDGSPLIMAGIWQNWQLNGAEITSCAIVTTIANPKMARVHH
;
A
#
# COMPACT_ATOMS: atom_id res chain seq x y z
N MET A 1 4.60 -2.44 -11.30
CA MET A 1 3.91 -1.59 -10.27
C MET A 1 2.87 -2.44 -9.57
N CYS A 2 2.85 -2.46 -8.21
CA CYS A 2 1.90 -3.26 -7.47
C CYS A 2 0.48 -2.67 -7.58
N GLY A 3 -0.42 -3.38 -8.24
CA GLY A 3 -1.83 -2.99 -8.37
C GLY A 3 -2.79 -3.98 -7.71
N ARG A 4 -2.28 -5.07 -7.13
CA ARG A 4 -3.05 -6.11 -6.46
C ARG A 4 -2.18 -6.92 -5.53
N PHE A 5 -2.66 -7.24 -4.32
CA PHE A 5 -1.93 -8.08 -3.38
C PHE A 5 -2.89 -8.95 -2.54
N ALA A 6 -2.34 -9.81 -1.70
CA ALA A 6 -3.10 -10.60 -0.73
C ALA A 6 -2.54 -10.42 0.67
N ILE A 7 -3.43 -10.50 1.64
CA ILE A 7 -3.11 -10.58 3.06
C ILE A 7 -3.97 -11.68 3.69
N THR A 8 -3.33 -12.76 4.11
CA THR A 8 -3.99 -13.90 4.76
C THR A 8 -3.56 -14.06 6.21
N ILE A 9 -2.60 -13.24 6.65
CA ILE A 9 -2.09 -13.25 8.02
C ILE A 9 -3.20 -12.81 8.97
N PRO A 10 -3.52 -13.61 10.00
CA PRO A 10 -4.47 -13.23 11.03
C PRO A 10 -4.09 -11.92 11.72
N GLN A 11 -5.08 -11.16 12.15
CA GLN A 11 -4.86 -9.85 12.79
C GLN A 11 -4.02 -9.92 14.04
N ASP A 12 -4.24 -10.92 14.89
CA ASP A 12 -3.46 -11.18 16.11
C ASP A 12 -1.99 -11.49 15.80
N ALA A 13 -1.74 -12.23 14.73
CA ALA A 13 -0.37 -12.48 14.26
C ALA A 13 0.32 -11.19 13.78
N LEU A 14 -0.40 -10.28 13.10
CA LEU A 14 0.14 -8.96 12.73
C LEU A 14 0.44 -8.11 13.97
N VAL A 15 -0.48 -8.09 14.94
CA VAL A 15 -0.31 -7.38 16.23
C VAL A 15 0.95 -7.87 16.95
N ASN A 16 1.12 -9.19 17.04
CA ASN A 16 2.29 -9.79 17.68
C ASN A 16 3.59 -9.52 16.90
N LEU A 17 3.56 -9.69 15.59
CA LEU A 17 4.74 -9.47 14.71
C LEU A 17 5.30 -8.05 14.86
N PHE A 18 4.42 -7.06 14.95
CA PHE A 18 4.81 -5.65 14.99
C PHE A 18 4.82 -5.05 16.40
N HIS A 19 4.38 -5.78 17.42
CA HIS A 19 4.13 -5.25 18.76
C HIS A 19 3.28 -3.97 18.68
N ALA A 20 2.16 -4.04 17.97
CA ALA A 20 1.33 -2.89 17.64
C ALA A 20 -0.01 -2.94 18.38
N THR A 21 -0.60 -1.78 18.64
CA THR A 21 -1.99 -1.66 19.11
C THR A 21 -2.91 -1.65 17.89
N PRO A 22 -3.89 -2.55 17.79
CA PRO A 22 -4.83 -2.58 16.66
C PRO A 22 -5.95 -1.55 16.83
N ALA A 23 -6.40 -0.96 15.74
CA ALA A 23 -7.67 -0.24 15.67
C ALA A 23 -8.84 -1.24 15.64
N ASN A 24 -10.03 -0.78 16.03
CA ASN A 24 -11.23 -1.64 16.12
C ASN A 24 -11.87 -1.96 14.77
N ASP A 25 -11.60 -1.14 13.75
CA ASP A 25 -12.22 -1.15 12.42
C ASP A 25 -11.30 -1.69 11.32
N LEU A 26 -10.34 -2.55 11.68
CA LEU A 26 -9.45 -3.19 10.72
C LEU A 26 -10.23 -4.08 9.73
N PRO A 27 -9.82 -4.09 8.45
CA PRO A 27 -10.45 -4.98 7.47
C PRO A 27 -10.23 -6.45 7.83
N SER A 28 -11.16 -7.30 7.45
CA SER A 28 -11.08 -8.74 7.75
C SER A 28 -9.97 -9.44 6.95
N THR A 29 -9.39 -10.47 7.54
CA THR A 29 -8.49 -11.43 6.91
C THR A 29 -9.09 -12.83 7.01
N PRO A 30 -8.82 -13.75 6.05
CA PRO A 30 -7.95 -13.57 4.88
C PRO A 30 -8.60 -12.78 3.73
N ASN A 31 -7.79 -11.98 3.02
CA ASN A 31 -8.17 -11.36 1.76
C ASN A 31 -7.15 -11.72 0.67
N TYR A 32 -7.57 -12.56 -0.27
CA TYR A 32 -6.70 -13.06 -1.36
C TYR A 32 -6.61 -12.11 -2.54
N ASN A 33 -7.39 -11.02 -2.56
CA ASN A 33 -7.52 -10.13 -3.71
C ASN A 33 -7.78 -8.69 -3.27
N VAL A 34 -6.81 -8.11 -2.57
CA VAL A 34 -6.86 -6.71 -2.13
C VAL A 34 -6.79 -5.79 -3.35
N CYS A 35 -7.83 -4.98 -3.50
CA CYS A 35 -8.00 -4.05 -4.62
C CYS A 35 -7.71 -2.61 -4.22
N PRO A 36 -7.26 -1.76 -5.14
CA PRO A 36 -7.25 -0.32 -4.93
C PRO A 36 -8.63 0.20 -4.48
N THR A 37 -8.63 1.29 -3.72
CA THR A 37 -9.77 1.97 -3.12
C THR A 37 -10.41 1.30 -1.92
N THR A 38 -10.00 0.08 -1.56
CA THR A 38 -10.44 -0.59 -0.34
C THR A 38 -9.60 -0.17 0.87
N LEU A 39 -10.11 -0.43 2.07
CA LEU A 39 -9.34 -0.32 3.31
C LEU A 39 -8.33 -1.46 3.38
N ILE A 40 -7.12 -1.14 3.80
CA ILE A 40 -6.03 -2.10 3.99
C ILE A 40 -5.36 -1.91 5.34
N HIS A 41 -4.70 -2.94 5.83
CA HIS A 41 -3.88 -2.85 7.05
C HIS A 41 -2.64 -2.01 6.80
N THR A 42 -2.42 -1.04 7.68
CA THR A 42 -1.21 -0.21 7.67
C THR A 42 -0.65 -0.10 9.08
N LEU A 43 0.67 -0.09 9.18
CA LEU A 43 1.37 0.11 10.44
C LEU A 43 2.04 1.48 10.44
N ILE A 44 1.76 2.27 11.46
CA ILE A 44 2.41 3.56 11.71
C ILE A 44 3.06 3.59 13.09
N ALA A 45 4.03 4.48 13.25
CA ALA A 45 4.54 4.88 14.56
C ALA A 45 3.98 6.27 14.90
N ALA A 46 3.33 6.40 16.04
CA ALA A 46 2.80 7.64 16.56
C ALA A 46 2.97 7.65 18.09
N ASP A 47 3.44 8.74 18.64
CA ASP A 47 3.61 8.96 20.10
C ASP A 47 4.43 7.85 20.77
N GLY A 48 5.47 7.37 20.11
CA GLY A 48 6.34 6.30 20.59
C GLY A 48 5.72 4.89 20.53
N MET A 49 4.48 4.77 20.04
CA MET A 49 3.77 3.49 19.91
C MET A 49 3.58 3.09 18.44
N ARG A 50 3.49 1.79 18.20
CA ARG A 50 3.12 1.22 16.91
C ARG A 50 1.62 0.97 16.89
N GLN A 51 0.97 1.44 15.83
CA GLN A 51 -0.47 1.33 15.67
C GLN A 51 -0.79 0.65 14.33
N LEU A 52 -1.59 -0.41 14.39
CA LEU A 52 -2.14 -1.06 13.20
C LEU A 52 -3.49 -0.41 12.88
N LYS A 53 -3.58 0.28 11.74
CA LYS A 53 -4.75 1.09 11.36
C LYS A 53 -5.24 0.76 9.96
N PRO A 54 -6.55 0.88 9.71
CA PRO A 54 -7.07 0.82 8.35
C PRO A 54 -6.79 2.13 7.62
N MET A 55 -6.36 2.03 6.36
CA MET A 55 -6.26 3.17 5.46
C MET A 55 -6.78 2.80 4.08
N ARG A 56 -7.37 3.76 3.39
CA ARG A 56 -7.79 3.57 2.00
C ARG A 56 -6.56 3.49 1.09
N TRP A 57 -6.42 2.41 0.34
CA TRP A 57 -5.37 2.28 -0.66
C TRP A 57 -5.73 3.06 -1.92
N GLY A 58 -5.07 4.16 -2.11
CA GLY A 58 -5.31 5.15 -3.15
C GLY A 58 -5.21 6.53 -2.53
N PHE A 59 -3.98 7.04 -2.53
CA PHE A 59 -3.58 8.29 -1.90
C PHE A 59 -4.34 9.48 -2.49
N ILE A 60 -4.91 10.31 -1.63
CA ILE A 60 -5.68 11.48 -2.03
C ILE A 60 -4.87 12.73 -1.68
N PRO A 61 -4.33 13.47 -2.66
CA PRO A 61 -3.64 14.73 -2.40
C PRO A 61 -4.53 15.73 -1.66
N LYS A 62 -3.96 16.48 -0.72
CA LYS A 62 -4.72 17.45 0.11
C LYS A 62 -5.53 18.47 -0.69
N TRP A 63 -5.05 18.84 -1.87
CA TRP A 63 -5.71 19.84 -2.74
C TRP A 63 -6.83 19.27 -3.63
N TYR A 64 -7.09 17.97 -3.59
CA TYR A 64 -8.22 17.41 -4.34
C TYR A 64 -9.53 17.93 -3.78
N LYS A 65 -10.33 18.56 -4.65
CA LYS A 65 -11.66 19.07 -4.31
C LYS A 65 -12.75 17.99 -4.38
N THR A 66 -12.41 16.81 -4.84
CA THR A 66 -13.30 15.64 -4.90
C THR A 66 -12.46 14.39 -5.18
N MET A 67 -12.88 13.22 -4.71
CA MET A 67 -12.25 11.94 -5.02
C MET A 67 -12.55 11.47 -6.45
N ALA A 68 -13.59 11.99 -7.07
CA ALA A 68 -14.03 11.55 -8.41
C ALA A 68 -13.20 12.14 -9.55
N ARG A 69 -12.43 13.19 -9.27
CA ARG A 69 -11.63 13.90 -10.30
C ARG A 69 -10.14 13.83 -9.95
N GLY A 70 -9.39 13.16 -10.78
CA GLY A 70 -7.94 13.01 -10.66
C GLY A 70 -7.49 11.55 -10.78
N PRO A 71 -6.19 11.32 -11.05
CA PRO A 71 -5.65 9.98 -11.15
C PRO A 71 -5.71 9.25 -9.81
N LEU A 72 -5.98 7.95 -9.85
CA LEU A 72 -5.90 7.07 -8.69
C LEU A 72 -4.42 6.78 -8.36
N LEU A 73 -3.94 7.35 -7.26
CA LEU A 73 -2.53 7.26 -6.85
C LEU A 73 -2.32 6.08 -5.88
N ILE A 74 -2.18 4.87 -6.42
CA ILE A 74 -1.96 3.66 -5.62
C ILE A 74 -0.48 3.39 -5.34
N ASN A 75 0.41 3.93 -6.16
CA ASN A 75 1.86 3.78 -6.03
C ASN A 75 2.57 5.14 -6.06
N ALA A 76 3.67 5.25 -5.32
CA ALA A 76 4.59 6.37 -5.34
C ALA A 76 6.01 5.85 -5.63
N ARG A 77 6.66 6.34 -6.70
CA ARG A 77 8.01 5.91 -7.07
C ARG A 77 9.04 6.50 -6.12
N SER A 78 9.87 5.67 -5.50
CA SER A 78 10.93 6.08 -4.58
C SER A 78 11.90 7.08 -5.21
N GLU A 79 12.16 6.95 -6.51
CA GLU A 79 13.09 7.79 -7.26
C GLU A 79 12.63 9.26 -7.36
N THR A 80 11.33 9.52 -7.26
CA THR A 80 10.76 10.87 -7.41
C THR A 80 9.83 11.30 -6.28
N ILE A 81 9.63 10.45 -5.28
CA ILE A 81 8.66 10.67 -4.19
C ILE A 81 8.92 11.96 -3.40
N ALA A 82 10.19 12.33 -3.22
CA ALA A 82 10.59 13.52 -2.49
C ALA A 82 10.36 14.84 -3.26
N GLU A 83 10.19 14.75 -4.58
CA GLU A 83 10.05 15.90 -5.49
C GLU A 83 8.58 16.12 -5.90
N LYS A 84 7.83 15.04 -6.09
CA LYS A 84 6.44 15.11 -6.53
C LYS A 84 5.56 15.81 -5.51
N LEU A 85 4.88 16.88 -5.93
CA LEU A 85 3.99 17.68 -5.07
C LEU A 85 2.98 16.82 -4.30
N ALA A 86 2.45 15.78 -4.92
CA ALA A 86 1.49 14.88 -4.29
C ALA A 86 2.05 14.16 -3.07
N PHE A 87 3.34 13.85 -3.05
CA PHE A 87 3.94 12.89 -2.12
C PHE A 87 4.99 13.48 -1.18
N LYS A 88 5.65 14.59 -1.56
CA LYS A 88 6.84 15.11 -0.86
C LYS A 88 6.62 15.38 0.63
N GLU A 89 5.44 15.88 1.02
CA GLU A 89 5.13 16.15 2.42
C GLU A 89 4.94 14.84 3.20
N ALA A 90 4.15 13.91 2.64
CA ALA A 90 3.92 12.60 3.25
C ALA A 90 5.22 11.77 3.33
N CYS A 91 6.08 11.87 2.34
CA CYS A 91 7.38 11.21 2.33
C CYS A 91 8.27 11.65 3.51
N ARG A 92 8.16 12.90 3.94
CA ARG A 92 8.95 13.46 5.06
C ARG A 92 8.45 12.98 6.42
N SER A 93 7.14 12.95 6.64
CA SER A 93 6.58 12.85 7.98
C SER A 93 5.48 11.78 8.16
N LYS A 94 4.92 11.24 7.07
CA LYS A 94 3.77 10.32 7.12
C LYS A 94 4.07 9.02 6.38
N ARG A 95 4.98 8.24 6.96
CA ARG A 95 5.40 6.94 6.45
C ARG A 95 4.66 5.82 7.17
N CYS A 96 4.37 4.73 6.46
CA CYS A 96 3.74 3.55 7.01
C CYS A 96 4.38 2.29 6.43
N LEU A 97 4.09 1.16 7.06
CA LEU A 97 4.35 -0.16 6.50
C LEU A 97 3.02 -0.82 6.14
N ILE A 98 3.02 -1.57 5.05
CA ILE A 98 1.85 -2.26 4.53
C ILE A 98 2.18 -3.76 4.49
N PRO A 99 1.63 -4.58 5.40
CA PRO A 99 1.86 -6.01 5.41
C PRO A 99 1.08 -6.70 4.29
N ALA A 100 1.69 -7.71 3.70
CA ALA A 100 1.10 -8.59 2.68
C ALA A 100 1.75 -9.96 2.74
N ASP A 101 1.12 -10.98 2.17
CA ASP A 101 1.78 -12.28 1.96
C ASP A 101 2.46 -12.32 0.59
N ARG A 102 1.81 -11.71 -0.38
CA ARG A 102 2.20 -11.72 -1.78
C ARG A 102 1.57 -10.56 -2.52
N PHE A 103 2.18 -10.20 -3.65
CA PHE A 103 1.51 -9.32 -4.61
C PHE A 103 1.44 -9.98 -5.98
N TYR A 104 0.62 -9.41 -6.86
CA TYR A 104 0.38 -9.93 -8.20
C TYR A 104 0.90 -8.94 -9.23
N GLU A 105 1.58 -9.46 -10.24
CA GLU A 105 2.02 -8.75 -11.44
C GLU A 105 1.67 -9.53 -12.68
N TRP A 106 1.51 -8.82 -13.79
CA TRP A 106 1.13 -9.42 -15.08
C TRP A 106 2.24 -9.21 -16.09
N GLN A 107 2.87 -10.31 -16.47
CA GLN A 107 3.81 -10.29 -17.58
C GLN A 107 3.06 -10.01 -18.88
N ARG A 108 3.47 -8.98 -19.60
CA ARG A 108 2.90 -8.58 -20.87
C ARG A 108 3.89 -8.86 -21.99
N VAL A 109 3.53 -9.75 -22.88
CA VAL A 109 4.28 -10.05 -24.11
C VAL A 109 3.43 -9.61 -25.29
N ALA A 110 4.03 -8.91 -26.25
CA ALA A 110 3.31 -8.43 -27.43
C ALA A 110 2.60 -9.57 -28.15
N GLY A 111 1.32 -9.37 -28.51
CA GLY A 111 0.49 -10.36 -29.19
C GLY A 111 -0.01 -11.52 -28.32
N GLN A 112 0.25 -11.53 -27.00
CA GLN A 112 -0.20 -12.57 -26.08
C GLN A 112 -1.10 -12.00 -24.98
N LYS A 113 -1.93 -12.88 -24.38
CA LYS A 113 -2.69 -12.51 -23.17
C LYS A 113 -1.74 -12.31 -22.00
N PRO A 114 -1.95 -11.31 -21.14
CA PRO A 114 -1.12 -11.12 -19.96
C PRO A 114 -1.13 -12.35 -19.04
N VAL A 115 0.05 -12.77 -18.61
CA VAL A 115 0.21 -13.92 -17.70
C VAL A 115 0.36 -13.41 -16.27
N PRO A 116 -0.52 -13.80 -15.32
CA PRO A 116 -0.42 -13.39 -13.94
C PRO A 116 0.70 -14.14 -13.20
N TYR A 117 1.48 -13.41 -12.43
CA TYR A 117 2.51 -13.94 -11.54
C TYR A 117 2.18 -13.60 -10.10
N ARG A 118 2.36 -14.58 -9.24
CA ARG A 118 2.34 -14.41 -7.79
C ARG A 118 3.76 -14.23 -7.28
N VAL A 119 4.04 -13.08 -6.68
CA VAL A 119 5.34 -12.73 -6.11
C VAL A 119 5.28 -12.78 -4.60
N MET A 120 6.13 -13.57 -3.98
CA MET A 120 6.22 -13.76 -2.54
C MET A 120 7.68 -14.01 -2.13
N ARG A 121 7.95 -13.91 -0.84
CA ARG A 121 9.26 -14.28 -0.31
C ARG A 121 9.45 -15.79 -0.38
N SER A 122 10.67 -16.22 -0.67
CA SER A 122 11.02 -17.65 -0.79
C SER A 122 10.99 -18.38 0.56
N ASP A 123 11.20 -17.66 1.66
CA ASP A 123 11.16 -18.18 3.03
C ASP A 123 9.75 -18.25 3.62
N GLY A 124 8.72 -17.84 2.86
CA GLY A 124 7.33 -17.84 3.30
C GLY A 124 6.98 -16.73 4.32
N SER A 125 7.94 -15.92 4.73
CA SER A 125 7.67 -14.81 5.65
C SER A 125 6.88 -13.68 4.96
N PRO A 126 6.17 -12.84 5.74
CA PRO A 126 5.41 -11.72 5.20
C PRO A 126 6.26 -10.75 4.38
N LEU A 127 5.65 -10.21 3.32
CA LEU A 127 6.13 -9.03 2.64
C LEU A 127 5.74 -7.79 3.42
N ILE A 128 6.70 -6.93 3.72
CA ILE A 128 6.44 -5.64 4.36
C ILE A 128 6.78 -4.56 3.35
N MET A 129 5.75 -3.96 2.77
CA MET A 129 5.90 -2.91 1.77
C MET A 129 5.98 -1.54 2.45
N ALA A 130 6.87 -0.69 1.97
CA ALA A 130 6.90 0.71 2.38
C ALA A 130 5.70 1.46 1.81
N GLY A 131 5.15 2.38 2.59
CA GLY A 131 4.06 3.24 2.18
C GLY A 131 4.20 4.67 2.70
N ILE A 132 3.44 5.55 2.10
CA ILE A 132 3.19 6.91 2.58
C ILE A 132 1.69 7.11 2.75
N TRP A 133 1.30 7.99 3.68
CA TRP A 133 -0.12 8.22 3.97
C TRP A 133 -0.40 9.68 4.27
N GLN A 134 -1.67 10.08 4.23
CA GLN A 134 -2.14 11.35 4.74
C GLN A 134 -3.65 11.35 5.00
N ASN A 135 -4.09 12.34 5.76
CA ASN A 135 -5.50 12.66 5.92
C ASN A 135 -5.91 13.68 4.84
N TRP A 136 -7.05 13.41 4.23
CA TRP A 136 -7.75 14.32 3.35
C TRP A 136 -9.07 14.70 4.00
N GLN A 137 -9.40 15.99 3.95
CA GLN A 137 -10.63 16.52 4.54
C GLN A 137 -11.34 17.39 3.52
N LEU A 138 -12.63 17.17 3.36
CA LEU A 138 -13.50 18.01 2.54
C LEU A 138 -14.95 17.93 3.06
N ASN A 139 -15.57 19.09 3.29
CA ASN A 139 -16.99 19.21 3.68
C ASN A 139 -17.37 18.31 4.88
N GLY A 140 -16.51 18.23 5.88
CA GLY A 140 -16.72 17.41 7.08
C GLY A 140 -16.38 15.91 6.92
N ALA A 141 -16.10 15.44 5.71
CA ALA A 141 -15.58 14.08 5.50
C ALA A 141 -14.07 14.06 5.74
N GLU A 142 -13.58 13.06 6.48
CA GLU A 142 -12.17 12.80 6.68
C GLU A 142 -11.82 11.38 6.18
N ILE A 143 -10.79 11.30 5.35
CA ILE A 143 -10.31 10.02 4.81
C ILE A 143 -8.81 9.94 4.99
N THR A 144 -8.36 8.91 5.70
CA THR A 144 -6.95 8.52 5.73
C THR A 144 -6.65 7.62 4.55
N SER A 145 -5.70 8.01 3.72
CA SER A 145 -5.35 7.29 2.50
C SER A 145 -3.85 7.07 2.38
N CYS A 146 -3.45 6.00 1.68
CA CYS A 146 -2.05 5.63 1.51
C CYS A 146 -1.72 5.22 0.07
N ALA A 147 -0.43 5.26 -0.26
CA ALA A 147 0.15 4.69 -1.47
C ALA A 147 1.31 3.76 -1.11
N ILE A 148 1.50 2.69 -1.89
CA ILE A 148 2.65 1.81 -1.79
C ILE A 148 3.85 2.50 -2.46
N VAL A 149 5.01 2.49 -1.79
CA VAL A 149 6.26 2.95 -2.40
C VAL A 149 6.83 1.85 -3.28
N THR A 150 7.11 2.19 -4.53
CA THR A 150 7.70 1.28 -5.51
C THR A 150 9.06 1.81 -5.97
N THR A 151 9.91 0.91 -6.44
CA THR A 151 11.24 1.23 -6.98
C THR A 151 11.47 0.48 -8.28
N ILE A 152 12.59 0.76 -8.93
CA ILE A 152 13.03 0.04 -10.13
C ILE A 152 13.06 -1.46 -9.86
N ALA A 153 12.55 -2.23 -10.82
CA ALA A 153 12.51 -3.68 -10.72
C ALA A 153 13.94 -4.28 -10.64
N ASN A 154 14.17 -5.16 -9.69
CA ASN A 154 15.40 -5.95 -9.67
C ASN A 154 15.42 -6.95 -10.86
N PRO A 155 16.57 -7.60 -11.19
CA PRO A 155 16.67 -8.49 -12.34
C PRO A 155 15.65 -9.62 -12.40
N LYS A 156 15.20 -10.13 -11.24
CA LYS A 156 14.14 -11.16 -11.17
C LYS A 156 12.77 -10.58 -11.55
N MET A 157 12.45 -9.43 -10.99
CA MET A 157 11.17 -8.76 -11.26
C MET A 157 11.10 -8.18 -12.68
N ALA A 158 12.22 -7.73 -13.25
CA ALA A 158 12.27 -7.19 -14.61
C ALA A 158 11.88 -8.22 -15.70
N ARG A 159 11.92 -9.52 -15.38
CA ARG A 159 11.42 -10.59 -16.27
C ARG A 159 9.89 -10.62 -16.35
N VAL A 160 9.21 -10.08 -15.35
CA VAL A 160 7.75 -10.07 -15.25
C VAL A 160 7.21 -8.69 -15.60
N HIS A 161 7.84 -7.65 -15.04
CA HIS A 161 7.40 -6.27 -15.21
C HIS A 161 8.57 -5.30 -14.97
N HIS A 162 8.72 -4.30 -15.85
CA HIS A 162 9.74 -3.23 -15.79
C HIS A 162 9.12 -1.84 -15.88
#